data_031f70468874d1041c84c204b0b416e7
#
_entry.id   031f70468874d1041c84c204b0b416e7
#
_cell.length_a   1.000
_cell.length_b   1.000
_cell.length_c   1.000
_cell.angle_alpha   90.00
_cell.angle_beta   90.00
_cell.angle_gamma   90.00
#
_symmetry.space_group_name_H-M   'P 1'
#
loop_
_entity.id
_entity.type
_entity.pdbx_description
1 polymer ?
#
loop_
_entity_poly.entity_id
_entity_poly.type
_entity_poly.pdbx_seq_one_letter_code
_entity_poly.pdbx_strand_id
1 'polypeptide(L)'
;MNAEALTQLASTLRGSLVTPSDAGFDEARRVWNGTVNKKPAAIVSCQGVADVVDSVNFARSHGLGVSVRGGGHHVAGSAVIDGGLVIDLSQMRSVVVDPSSKRVRAEGGAQIGDVDQATQAFNLAVPLGVVSETGVAGLTLAGGLGWMRRKHGLSCDNLCSADVVLADGRLAHASAEENADLFWALQGGGWDMGVVTSFEYQAHALGPDVFLTFVTYPRSEGKQVMRRMNEAYLAAPSGAAPLGVCWTFPEADVFPKELWGQQFVAVVGVYIGPVDEGEKAMQPFRELGTVLTDLSGPVPYLEAQKFFDEDYPKGRRYYWRSSYLNDLSDGSIDALLSLSDSRPSALSSVDVWFLGGAIGDLGAADSPFGHRDAPIAIGIESNWLDASADAANIAWARRATEVLQPFSTGGSYMNFEDPDDAKATAASYGANFDRLVQVKRKYDPSNLFRSRKGLVD
;
A
#
# COMPACT_ATOMS: atom_id res chain seq x y z
N MET A 1 -29.63 4.78 14.90
CA MET A 1 -28.83 4.82 16.14
C MET A 1 -29.45 5.84 17.09
N ASN A 2 -29.51 5.54 18.39
CA ASN A 2 -30.12 6.45 19.38
C ASN A 2 -29.14 7.60 19.71
N ALA A 3 -29.59 8.87 19.67
CA ALA A 3 -28.76 10.04 19.97
C ALA A 3 -28.19 10.02 21.41
N GLU A 4 -28.95 9.48 22.36
CA GLU A 4 -28.52 9.33 23.74
C GLU A 4 -27.29 8.40 23.87
N ALA A 5 -27.28 7.27 23.14
CA ALA A 5 -26.14 6.34 23.13
C ALA A 5 -24.87 7.00 22.53
N LEU A 6 -25.03 7.81 21.49
CA LEU A 6 -23.90 8.58 20.91
C LEU A 6 -23.37 9.64 21.88
N THR A 7 -24.27 10.33 22.60
CA THR A 7 -23.89 11.30 23.64
C THR A 7 -23.12 10.61 24.77
N GLN A 8 -23.55 9.42 25.17
CA GLN A 8 -22.86 8.63 26.17
C GLN A 8 -21.47 8.22 25.69
N LEU A 9 -21.35 7.69 24.48
CA LEU A 9 -20.02 7.37 23.90
C LEU A 9 -19.13 8.62 23.89
N ALA A 10 -19.63 9.75 23.38
CA ALA A 10 -18.86 10.99 23.30
C ALA A 10 -18.33 11.45 24.68
N SER A 11 -19.06 11.17 25.75
CA SER A 11 -18.64 11.55 27.13
C SER A 11 -17.49 10.70 27.69
N THR A 12 -17.20 9.52 27.11
CA THR A 12 -16.10 8.64 27.53
C THR A 12 -14.82 8.86 26.76
N LEU A 13 -14.92 9.46 25.56
CA LEU A 13 -13.79 9.66 24.66
C LEU A 13 -12.91 10.85 25.12
N ARG A 14 -11.60 10.69 24.96
CA ARG A 14 -10.64 11.81 24.95
C ARG A 14 -10.62 12.51 23.59
N GLY A 15 -10.85 11.74 22.53
CA GLY A 15 -10.97 12.21 21.18
C GLY A 15 -12.32 12.86 20.89
N SER A 16 -12.79 12.75 19.65
CA SER A 16 -14.06 13.36 19.24
C SER A 16 -14.94 12.37 18.47
N LEU A 17 -16.24 12.63 18.54
CA LEU A 17 -17.26 11.91 17.79
C LEU A 17 -17.90 12.87 16.78
N VAL A 18 -18.02 12.44 15.51
CA VAL A 18 -18.68 13.17 14.45
C VAL A 18 -19.79 12.31 13.84
N THR A 19 -20.98 12.88 13.67
CA THR A 19 -22.17 12.22 13.13
C THR A 19 -22.69 12.94 11.87
N PRO A 20 -23.61 12.33 11.09
CA PRO A 20 -24.17 12.98 9.92
C PRO A 20 -24.89 14.32 10.17
N SER A 21 -25.23 14.65 11.41
CA SER A 21 -25.85 15.93 11.78
C SER A 21 -24.82 17.06 12.01
N ASP A 22 -23.54 16.73 12.08
CA ASP A 22 -22.50 17.70 12.39
C ASP A 22 -21.96 18.38 11.12
N ALA A 23 -21.69 19.67 11.18
CA ALA A 23 -21.23 20.47 10.02
C ALA A 23 -19.92 19.98 9.41
N GLY A 24 -19.05 19.32 10.19
CA GLY A 24 -17.77 18.74 9.73
C GLY A 24 -17.86 17.32 9.18
N PHE A 25 -19.05 16.72 9.12
CA PHE A 25 -19.20 15.30 8.76
C PHE A 25 -18.69 14.96 7.36
N ASP A 26 -19.02 15.78 6.35
CA ASP A 26 -18.61 15.53 4.97
C ASP A 26 -17.09 15.58 4.79
N GLU A 27 -16.39 16.44 5.53
CA GLU A 27 -14.92 16.43 5.54
C GLU A 27 -14.37 15.23 6.33
N ALA A 28 -14.93 14.95 7.50
CA ALA A 28 -14.47 13.86 8.37
C ALA A 28 -14.58 12.47 7.71
N ARG A 29 -15.58 12.22 6.85
CA ARG A 29 -15.74 10.94 6.15
C ARG A 29 -14.88 10.80 4.89
N ARG A 30 -14.23 11.86 4.41
CA ARG A 30 -13.38 11.80 3.22
C ARG A 30 -12.13 10.94 3.47
N VAL A 31 -11.81 10.12 2.49
CA VAL A 31 -10.58 9.34 2.40
C VAL A 31 -9.73 9.84 1.24
N TRP A 32 -8.56 9.25 1.02
CA TRP A 32 -7.65 9.65 -0.04
C TRP A 32 -8.31 9.61 -1.43
N ASN A 33 -9.02 8.52 -1.79
CA ASN A 33 -9.66 8.37 -3.09
C ASN A 33 -10.95 9.20 -3.20
N GLY A 34 -10.97 10.16 -4.09
CA GLY A 34 -12.11 11.05 -4.34
C GLY A 34 -13.36 10.38 -4.96
N THR A 35 -13.27 9.11 -5.41
CA THR A 35 -14.45 8.36 -5.88
C THR A 35 -15.31 7.84 -4.72
N VAL A 36 -14.73 7.73 -3.51
CA VAL A 36 -15.38 7.13 -2.35
C VAL A 36 -16.39 8.09 -1.73
N ASN A 37 -17.66 7.70 -1.69
CA ASN A 37 -18.76 8.51 -1.14
C ASN A 37 -19.59 7.72 -0.10
N LYS A 38 -18.92 6.91 0.72
CA LYS A 38 -19.58 6.15 1.79
C LYS A 38 -20.02 7.08 2.94
N LYS A 39 -21.12 6.72 3.61
CA LYS A 39 -21.74 7.49 4.70
C LYS A 39 -21.79 6.66 5.98
N PRO A 40 -20.79 6.75 6.86
CA PRO A 40 -20.80 6.07 8.16
C PRO A 40 -21.92 6.62 9.06
N ALA A 41 -22.34 5.82 10.02
CA ALA A 41 -23.27 6.25 11.05
C ALA A 41 -22.63 7.21 12.07
N ALA A 42 -21.32 7.02 12.32
CA ALA A 42 -20.50 7.92 13.13
C ALA A 42 -19.01 7.69 12.85
N ILE A 43 -18.19 8.67 13.18
CA ILE A 43 -16.72 8.62 13.10
C ILE A 43 -16.19 9.00 14.49
N VAL A 44 -15.35 8.15 15.08
CA VAL A 44 -14.64 8.41 16.32
C VAL A 44 -13.18 8.69 15.99
N SER A 45 -12.72 9.92 16.20
CA SER A 45 -11.29 10.27 16.15
C SER A 45 -10.64 9.93 17.48
N CYS A 46 -9.88 8.85 17.53
CA CYS A 46 -9.26 8.34 18.74
C CYS A 46 -7.94 9.06 19.06
N GLN A 47 -7.73 9.42 20.34
CA GLN A 47 -6.45 9.94 20.84
C GLN A 47 -5.63 8.92 21.62
N GLY A 48 -6.15 7.71 21.82
CA GLY A 48 -5.46 6.64 22.50
C GLY A 48 -6.24 5.33 22.52
N VAL A 49 -5.60 4.29 23.06
CA VAL A 49 -6.15 2.92 23.10
C VAL A 49 -7.50 2.85 23.83
N ALA A 50 -7.72 3.67 24.87
CA ALA A 50 -8.99 3.70 25.60
C ALA A 50 -10.17 4.09 24.69
N ASP A 51 -10.00 5.12 23.84
CA ASP A 51 -11.03 5.52 22.87
C ASP A 51 -11.33 4.40 21.87
N VAL A 52 -10.30 3.65 21.46
CA VAL A 52 -10.46 2.49 20.56
C VAL A 52 -11.28 1.39 21.26
N VAL A 53 -10.96 1.06 22.52
CA VAL A 53 -11.67 0.05 23.30
C VAL A 53 -13.14 0.45 23.49
N ASP A 54 -13.41 1.70 23.85
CA ASP A 54 -14.77 2.23 24.03
C ASP A 54 -15.56 2.17 22.72
N SER A 55 -14.92 2.53 21.60
CA SER A 55 -15.53 2.50 20.26
C SER A 55 -15.87 1.07 19.80
N VAL A 56 -14.97 0.10 20.01
CA VAL A 56 -15.21 -1.31 19.70
C VAL A 56 -16.34 -1.88 20.54
N ASN A 57 -16.34 -1.63 21.85
CA ASN A 57 -17.39 -2.07 22.75
C ASN A 57 -18.75 -1.44 22.40
N PHE A 58 -18.76 -0.17 22.05
CA PHE A 58 -19.96 0.52 21.58
C PHE A 58 -20.50 -0.11 20.30
N ALA A 59 -19.67 -0.28 19.28
CA ALA A 59 -20.07 -0.87 18.00
C ALA A 59 -20.65 -2.29 18.21
N ARG A 60 -19.97 -3.11 19.03
CA ARG A 60 -20.41 -4.46 19.36
C ARG A 60 -21.77 -4.47 20.04
N SER A 61 -21.98 -3.62 21.05
CA SER A 61 -23.24 -3.57 21.82
C SER A 61 -24.43 -3.05 21.00
N HIS A 62 -24.16 -2.31 19.91
CA HIS A 62 -25.19 -1.76 19.03
C HIS A 62 -25.29 -2.47 17.67
N GLY A 63 -24.57 -3.57 17.46
CA GLY A 63 -24.59 -4.35 16.21
C GLY A 63 -24.08 -3.60 14.98
N LEU A 64 -23.20 -2.59 15.18
CA LEU A 64 -22.62 -1.81 14.08
C LEU A 64 -21.40 -2.52 13.50
N GLY A 65 -21.29 -2.54 12.16
CA GLY A 65 -20.04 -2.89 11.53
C GLY A 65 -18.99 -1.80 11.75
N VAL A 66 -17.73 -2.21 11.82
CA VAL A 66 -16.58 -1.31 12.05
C VAL A 66 -15.66 -1.31 10.86
N SER A 67 -15.22 -0.10 10.45
CA SER A 67 -14.00 0.09 9.65
C SER A 67 -12.97 0.90 10.43
N VAL A 68 -11.69 0.66 10.15
CA VAL A 68 -10.58 1.33 10.81
C VAL A 68 -9.87 2.23 9.80
N ARG A 69 -9.60 3.49 10.19
CA ARG A 69 -8.84 4.43 9.40
C ARG A 69 -7.50 4.73 10.07
N GLY A 70 -6.38 4.24 9.46
CA GLY A 70 -5.04 4.77 9.68
C GLY A 70 -4.82 5.98 8.76
N GLY A 71 -4.08 5.82 7.65
CA GLY A 71 -3.92 6.89 6.64
C GLY A 71 -5.08 7.07 5.67
N GLY A 72 -6.04 6.13 5.59
CA GLY A 72 -7.19 6.22 4.68
C GLY A 72 -6.83 6.15 3.19
N HIS A 73 -5.70 5.56 2.82
CA HIS A 73 -5.08 5.62 1.48
C HIS A 73 -5.49 4.48 0.54
N HIS A 74 -6.30 3.51 1.00
CA HIS A 74 -6.69 2.38 0.18
C HIS A 74 -7.63 2.78 -0.96
N VAL A 75 -7.34 2.30 -2.18
CA VAL A 75 -8.07 2.66 -3.41
C VAL A 75 -9.56 2.33 -3.34
N ALA A 76 -9.96 1.24 -2.68
CA ALA A 76 -11.37 0.85 -2.48
C ALA A 76 -12.09 1.62 -1.34
N GLY A 77 -11.38 2.51 -0.63
CA GLY A 77 -11.96 3.23 0.50
C GLY A 77 -12.39 2.31 1.64
N SER A 78 -11.59 1.28 1.95
CA SER A 78 -11.85 0.32 3.03
C SER A 78 -11.83 0.96 4.42
N ALA A 79 -11.21 2.14 4.55
CA ALA A 79 -11.15 2.91 5.80
C ALA A 79 -12.49 3.56 6.21
N VAL A 80 -13.54 3.42 5.38
CA VAL A 80 -14.86 3.99 5.63
C VAL A 80 -15.92 2.96 5.25
N ILE A 81 -16.99 2.84 6.07
CA ILE A 81 -18.09 1.89 5.88
C ILE A 81 -19.44 2.62 5.91
N ASP A 82 -20.39 2.22 5.03
CA ASP A 82 -21.75 2.76 5.08
C ASP A 82 -22.53 2.27 6.30
N GLY A 83 -23.18 3.18 7.01
CA GLY A 83 -24.05 2.89 8.14
C GLY A 83 -23.36 2.29 9.38
N GLY A 84 -22.03 2.11 9.36
CA GLY A 84 -21.24 1.57 10.46
C GLY A 84 -20.47 2.63 11.23
N LEU A 85 -19.61 2.20 12.13
CA LEU A 85 -18.70 3.06 12.91
C LEU A 85 -17.31 3.09 12.24
N VAL A 86 -16.78 4.29 12.04
CA VAL A 86 -15.36 4.48 11.66
C VAL A 86 -14.56 4.75 12.91
N ILE A 87 -13.54 3.93 13.18
CA ILE A 87 -12.52 4.18 14.20
C ILE A 87 -11.33 4.83 13.50
N ASP A 88 -11.17 6.12 13.73
CA ASP A 88 -10.13 6.94 13.11
C ASP A 88 -8.93 7.10 14.02
N LEU A 89 -7.80 6.55 13.62
CA LEU A 89 -6.54 6.58 14.34
C LEU A 89 -5.63 7.75 13.94
N SER A 90 -6.08 8.66 13.08
CA SER A 90 -5.24 9.73 12.50
C SER A 90 -4.58 10.65 13.54
N GLN A 91 -5.06 10.66 14.78
CA GLN A 91 -4.44 11.39 15.89
C GLN A 91 -3.41 10.55 16.66
N MET A 92 -3.35 9.23 16.43
CA MET A 92 -2.40 8.30 17.07
C MET A 92 -1.22 8.07 16.12
N ARG A 93 -0.28 9.03 16.04
CA ARG A 93 0.81 9.05 15.05
C ARG A 93 2.21 9.02 15.67
N SER A 94 2.33 8.71 16.95
CA SER A 94 3.63 8.67 17.62
C SER A 94 4.54 7.61 17.01
N VAL A 95 5.82 7.96 16.84
CA VAL A 95 6.89 7.05 16.38
C VAL A 95 8.03 7.13 17.37
N VAL A 96 8.47 5.98 17.89
CA VAL A 96 9.58 5.85 18.83
C VAL A 96 10.62 4.93 18.22
N VAL A 97 11.86 5.39 18.15
CA VAL A 97 13.01 4.64 17.61
C VAL A 97 13.95 4.26 18.74
N ASP A 98 14.28 2.97 18.85
CA ASP A 98 15.43 2.50 19.63
C ASP A 98 16.57 2.17 18.66
N PRO A 99 17.58 3.05 18.52
CA PRO A 99 18.66 2.84 17.58
C PRO A 99 19.60 1.70 17.99
N SER A 100 19.62 1.30 19.26
CA SER A 100 20.48 0.25 19.77
C SER A 100 20.00 -1.14 19.33
N SER A 101 18.71 -1.39 19.40
CA SER A 101 18.06 -2.61 18.94
C SER A 101 17.57 -2.52 17.49
N LYS A 102 17.60 -1.32 16.90
CA LYS A 102 16.99 -0.97 15.61
C LYS A 102 15.49 -1.32 15.57
N ARG A 103 14.79 -1.13 16.68
CA ARG A 103 13.35 -1.31 16.79
C ARG A 103 12.66 0.03 16.62
N VAL A 104 11.54 0.00 15.90
CA VAL A 104 10.72 1.19 15.65
C VAL A 104 9.29 0.85 16.01
N ARG A 105 8.76 1.58 16.99
CA ARG A 105 7.35 1.48 17.37
C ARG A 105 6.59 2.65 16.76
N ALA A 106 5.58 2.35 15.96
CA ALA A 106 4.69 3.32 15.32
C ALA A 106 3.24 3.06 15.74
N GLU A 107 2.50 4.11 16.08
CA GLU A 107 1.07 4.00 16.33
C GLU A 107 0.28 3.79 15.03
N GLY A 108 -0.95 3.24 15.13
CA GLY A 108 -1.77 2.80 14.00
C GLY A 108 -2.22 3.89 13.03
N GLY A 109 -2.15 5.16 13.41
CA GLY A 109 -2.42 6.31 12.56
C GLY A 109 -1.18 6.94 11.92
N ALA A 110 0.02 6.44 12.22
CA ALA A 110 1.27 6.96 11.64
C ALA A 110 1.29 6.78 10.11
N GLN A 111 1.91 7.72 9.43
CA GLN A 111 2.19 7.68 8.00
C GLN A 111 3.63 7.28 7.74
N ILE A 112 3.95 6.87 6.52
CA ILE A 112 5.31 6.50 6.10
C ILE A 112 6.28 7.64 6.41
N GLY A 113 5.94 8.89 6.06
CA GLY A 113 6.77 10.06 6.30
C GLY A 113 7.08 10.32 7.78
N ASP A 114 6.16 9.96 8.71
CA ASP A 114 6.42 10.06 10.15
C ASP A 114 7.53 9.09 10.58
N VAL A 115 7.45 7.84 10.07
CA VAL A 115 8.44 6.79 10.37
C VAL A 115 9.79 7.12 9.73
N ASP A 116 9.80 7.53 8.48
CA ASP A 116 11.02 7.89 7.75
C ASP A 116 11.75 9.04 8.44
N GLN A 117 11.02 10.10 8.80
CA GLN A 117 11.61 11.25 9.50
C GLN A 117 12.22 10.85 10.86
N ALA A 118 11.51 10.01 11.62
CA ALA A 118 11.99 9.56 12.92
C ALA A 118 13.22 8.64 12.82
N THR A 119 13.22 7.73 11.84
CA THR A 119 14.30 6.75 11.68
C THR A 119 15.56 7.34 11.06
N GLN A 120 15.42 8.29 10.13
CA GLN A 120 16.55 8.93 9.47
C GLN A 120 17.39 9.80 10.41
N ALA A 121 16.85 10.21 11.56
CA ALA A 121 17.64 10.83 12.62
C ALA A 121 18.79 9.91 13.13
N PHE A 122 18.69 8.60 12.85
CA PHE A 122 19.63 7.56 13.27
C PHE A 122 20.25 6.79 12.09
N ASN A 123 20.10 7.27 10.86
CA ASN A 123 20.47 6.54 9.63
C ASN A 123 19.85 5.14 9.58
N LEU A 124 18.59 5.04 9.94
CA LEU A 124 17.79 3.82 9.88
C LEU A 124 16.61 4.05 8.94
N ALA A 125 16.08 2.96 8.38
CA ALA A 125 14.82 2.94 7.63
C ALA A 125 14.06 1.65 7.90
N VAL A 126 12.73 1.72 7.87
CA VAL A 126 11.82 0.57 7.87
C VAL A 126 11.40 0.31 6.43
N PRO A 127 11.36 -0.94 5.95
CA PRO A 127 10.78 -1.26 4.65
C PRO A 127 9.29 -0.91 4.62
N LEU A 128 8.96 0.24 4.00
CA LEU A 128 7.59 0.73 3.84
C LEU A 128 7.31 1.02 2.35
N GLY A 129 6.18 1.66 2.02
CA GLY A 129 5.79 1.99 0.65
C GLY A 129 6.58 3.15 0.03
N VAL A 130 6.06 3.72 -1.06
CA VAL A 130 6.74 4.73 -1.89
C VAL A 130 6.02 6.08 -1.96
N VAL A 131 4.98 6.29 -1.16
CA VAL A 131 4.23 7.55 -1.02
C VAL A 131 4.15 7.91 0.46
N SER A 132 4.71 9.06 0.85
CA SER A 132 4.94 9.43 2.25
C SER A 132 3.65 9.63 3.07
N GLU A 133 2.52 10.00 2.45
CA GLU A 133 1.22 10.17 3.09
C GLU A 133 0.49 8.85 3.36
N THR A 134 0.97 7.72 2.84
CA THR A 134 0.36 6.41 3.05
C THR A 134 0.45 5.99 4.52
N GLY A 135 -0.67 5.55 5.10
CA GLY A 135 -0.69 5.05 6.48
C GLY A 135 0.03 3.70 6.62
N VAL A 136 0.93 3.60 7.60
CA VAL A 136 1.73 2.37 7.83
C VAL A 136 0.86 1.16 8.15
N ALA A 137 -0.26 1.34 8.84
CA ALA A 137 -1.13 0.26 9.28
C ALA A 137 -1.72 -0.51 8.10
N GLY A 138 -2.48 0.18 7.24
CA GLY A 138 -3.11 -0.45 6.08
C GLY A 138 -2.10 -1.08 5.14
N LEU A 139 -0.99 -0.38 4.90
CA LEU A 139 0.11 -0.87 4.08
C LEU A 139 0.67 -2.20 4.59
N THR A 140 1.10 -2.25 5.86
CA THR A 140 1.73 -3.41 6.49
C THR A 140 0.79 -4.61 6.57
N LEU A 141 -0.45 -4.38 6.99
CA LEU A 141 -1.44 -5.44 7.15
C LEU A 141 -1.82 -6.16 5.85
N ALA A 142 -1.52 -5.57 4.68
CA ALA A 142 -1.74 -6.20 3.38
C ALA A 142 -0.42 -6.40 2.58
N GLY A 143 0.73 -6.44 3.25
CA GLY A 143 2.04 -6.69 2.67
C GLY A 143 2.99 -5.50 2.79
N GLY A 144 2.92 -4.53 1.89
CA GLY A 144 3.75 -3.33 1.85
C GLY A 144 4.94 -3.44 0.92
N LEU A 145 4.74 -3.08 -0.37
CA LEU A 145 5.79 -2.96 -1.38
C LEU A 145 6.45 -1.58 -1.33
N GLY A 146 7.78 -1.53 -1.32
CA GLY A 146 8.55 -0.29 -1.34
C GLY A 146 9.96 -0.45 -1.90
N TRP A 147 10.79 0.57 -1.73
CA TRP A 147 12.15 0.57 -2.29
C TRP A 147 13.06 -0.51 -1.69
N MET A 148 12.83 -0.88 -0.43
CA MET A 148 13.67 -1.86 0.29
C MET A 148 13.25 -3.32 0.04
N ARG A 149 12.19 -3.58 -0.75
CA ARG A 149 11.52 -4.86 -0.90
C ARG A 149 12.43 -6.04 -1.27
N ARG A 150 13.38 -5.83 -2.18
CA ARG A 150 14.26 -6.90 -2.65
C ARG A 150 15.32 -7.30 -1.64
N LYS A 151 15.80 -6.34 -0.83
CA LYS A 151 16.86 -6.57 0.16
C LYS A 151 16.31 -6.99 1.52
N HIS A 152 15.16 -6.45 1.92
CA HIS A 152 14.61 -6.61 3.26
C HIS A 152 13.17 -7.13 3.31
N GLY A 153 12.57 -7.49 2.17
CA GLY A 153 11.21 -7.99 2.09
C GLY A 153 10.15 -6.90 2.17
N LEU A 154 8.93 -7.32 2.42
CA LEU A 154 7.76 -6.46 2.56
C LEU A 154 7.73 -5.76 3.93
N SER A 155 6.88 -4.75 4.10
CA SER A 155 6.66 -4.12 5.40
C SER A 155 6.22 -5.14 6.46
N CYS A 156 5.33 -6.05 6.11
CA CYS A 156 4.85 -7.10 7.00
C CYS A 156 5.93 -8.13 7.39
N ASP A 157 6.95 -8.33 6.57
CA ASP A 157 8.07 -9.23 6.85
C ASP A 157 9.01 -8.65 7.92
N ASN A 158 8.94 -7.34 8.12
CA ASN A 158 9.72 -6.60 9.12
C ASN A 158 8.90 -6.26 10.38
N LEU A 159 7.67 -6.74 10.48
CA LEU A 159 6.86 -6.64 11.69
C LEU A 159 7.39 -7.60 12.75
N CYS A 160 7.61 -7.10 13.97
CA CYS A 160 8.11 -7.86 15.10
C CYS A 160 7.02 -8.15 16.13
N SER A 161 6.14 -7.19 16.35
CA SER A 161 4.96 -7.35 17.22
C SER A 161 3.92 -6.27 16.91
N ALA A 162 2.71 -6.46 17.42
CA ALA A 162 1.63 -5.48 17.33
C ALA A 162 0.72 -5.54 18.57
N ASP A 163 0.17 -4.37 18.97
CA ASP A 163 -0.88 -4.31 19.97
C ASP A 163 -2.24 -4.11 19.27
N VAL A 164 -3.21 -4.96 19.59
CA VAL A 164 -4.48 -5.07 18.85
C VAL A 164 -5.65 -5.00 19.79
N VAL A 165 -6.62 -4.11 19.58
CA VAL A 165 -7.93 -4.17 20.22
C VAL A 165 -8.81 -5.12 19.42
N LEU A 166 -9.19 -6.25 20.05
CA LEU A 166 -9.97 -7.33 19.46
C LEU A 166 -11.47 -7.00 19.43
N ALA A 167 -12.26 -7.83 18.72
CA ALA A 167 -13.71 -7.65 18.59
C ALA A 167 -14.46 -7.72 19.95
N ASP A 168 -13.90 -8.36 20.95
CA ASP A 168 -14.45 -8.40 22.33
C ASP A 168 -14.05 -7.20 23.21
N GLY A 169 -13.26 -6.26 22.66
CA GLY A 169 -12.78 -5.06 23.35
C GLY A 169 -11.50 -5.26 24.16
N ARG A 170 -10.94 -6.47 24.24
CA ARG A 170 -9.66 -6.71 24.92
C ARG A 170 -8.49 -6.20 24.08
N LEU A 171 -7.49 -5.62 24.74
CA LEU A 171 -6.18 -5.35 24.15
C LEU A 171 -5.35 -6.64 24.21
N ALA A 172 -4.85 -7.08 23.06
CA ALA A 172 -3.97 -8.23 22.92
C ALA A 172 -2.63 -7.80 22.35
N HIS A 173 -1.54 -8.40 22.85
CA HIS A 173 -0.24 -8.33 22.20
C HIS A 173 -0.10 -9.52 21.25
N ALA A 174 0.40 -9.29 20.03
CA ALA A 174 0.63 -10.31 19.01
C ALA A 174 2.10 -10.28 18.59
N SER A 175 2.78 -11.41 18.74
CA SER A 175 4.18 -11.62 18.37
C SER A 175 4.40 -13.10 17.98
N ALA A 176 5.63 -13.46 17.63
CA ALA A 176 5.95 -14.88 17.38
C ALA A 176 5.75 -15.76 18.63
N GLU A 177 5.87 -15.18 19.83
CA GLU A 177 5.77 -15.89 21.12
C GLU A 177 4.38 -15.78 21.75
N GLU A 178 3.60 -14.72 21.45
CA GLU A 178 2.30 -14.47 22.03
C GLU A 178 1.24 -14.23 20.97
N ASN A 179 0.10 -14.95 21.04
CA ASN A 179 -0.95 -14.91 20.02
C ASN A 179 -0.39 -15.08 18.60
N ALA A 180 0.49 -16.08 18.41
CA ALA A 180 1.26 -16.29 17.19
C ALA A 180 0.40 -16.49 15.92
N ASP A 181 -0.82 -17.02 16.05
CA ASP A 181 -1.75 -17.15 14.93
C ASP A 181 -2.37 -15.79 14.53
N LEU A 182 -2.65 -14.91 15.49
CA LEU A 182 -3.03 -13.53 15.21
C LEU A 182 -1.86 -12.78 14.57
N PHE A 183 -0.65 -12.91 15.12
CA PHE A 183 0.55 -12.29 14.57
C PHE A 183 0.77 -12.71 13.11
N TRP A 184 0.69 -14.02 12.82
CA TRP A 184 0.74 -14.54 11.47
C TRP A 184 -0.31 -13.85 10.57
N ALA A 185 -1.56 -13.70 11.02
CA ALA A 185 -2.62 -13.06 10.25
C ALA A 185 -2.37 -11.57 9.98
N LEU A 186 -1.66 -10.87 10.87
CA LEU A 186 -1.30 -9.46 10.69
C LEU A 186 -0.16 -9.25 9.67
N GLN A 187 0.59 -10.30 9.34
CA GLN A 187 1.71 -10.24 8.39
C GLN A 187 1.26 -10.36 6.93
N GLY A 188 0.32 -9.54 6.49
CA GLY A 188 -0.19 -9.50 5.12
C GLY A 188 -1.58 -10.10 4.94
N GLY A 189 -2.29 -10.51 6.01
CA GLY A 189 -3.62 -11.10 5.95
C GLY A 189 -4.78 -10.12 5.88
N GLY A 190 -4.49 -8.81 5.84
CA GLY A 190 -5.48 -7.75 5.72
C GLY A 190 -5.95 -7.15 7.06
N TRP A 191 -6.96 -6.30 6.97
CA TRP A 191 -7.29 -5.31 8.00
C TRP A 191 -8.37 -5.73 9.00
N ASP A 192 -8.99 -6.89 8.83
CA ASP A 192 -10.24 -7.24 9.52
C ASP A 192 -10.01 -8.11 10.78
N MET A 193 -8.80 -8.16 11.34
CA MET A 193 -8.47 -8.97 12.52
C MET A 193 -8.68 -8.25 13.86
N GLY A 194 -8.83 -6.94 13.84
CA GLY A 194 -8.94 -6.05 15.00
C GLY A 194 -8.45 -4.66 14.65
N VAL A 195 -8.42 -3.77 15.66
CA VAL A 195 -7.82 -2.44 15.53
C VAL A 195 -6.38 -2.50 16.02
N VAL A 196 -5.42 -2.48 15.11
CA VAL A 196 -4.01 -2.42 15.50
C VAL A 196 -3.67 -1.00 15.93
N THR A 197 -3.36 -0.83 17.20
CA THR A 197 -3.06 0.47 17.80
C THR A 197 -1.59 0.81 17.79
N SER A 198 -0.71 -0.21 17.68
CA SER A 198 0.75 -0.04 17.65
C SER A 198 1.39 -1.19 16.89
N PHE A 199 2.40 -0.87 16.08
CA PHE A 199 3.26 -1.79 15.34
C PHE A 199 4.70 -1.64 15.82
N GLU A 200 5.42 -2.74 16.00
CA GLU A 200 6.86 -2.72 16.21
C GLU A 200 7.57 -3.33 15.01
N TYR A 201 8.48 -2.59 14.39
CA TYR A 201 9.22 -3.00 13.21
C TYR A 201 10.71 -3.21 13.50
N GLN A 202 11.33 -4.11 12.72
CA GLN A 202 12.77 -4.14 12.54
C GLN A 202 13.17 -3.07 11.51
N ALA A 203 14.02 -2.12 11.91
CA ALA A 203 14.64 -1.17 10.99
C ALA A 203 16.02 -1.65 10.54
N HIS A 204 16.49 -1.10 9.43
CA HIS A 204 17.77 -1.43 8.81
C HIS A 204 18.61 -0.17 8.61
N ALA A 205 19.93 -0.33 8.62
CA ALA A 205 20.84 0.78 8.35
C ALA A 205 20.69 1.26 6.90
N LEU A 206 20.34 2.52 6.72
CA LEU A 206 20.18 3.17 5.41
C LEU A 206 20.22 4.69 5.57
N GLY A 207 20.88 5.35 4.63
CA GLY A 207 20.93 6.81 4.58
C GLY A 207 22.23 7.39 5.16
N PRO A 208 22.33 8.74 5.28
CA PRO A 208 21.27 9.67 4.93
C PRO A 208 20.96 9.73 3.43
N ASP A 209 21.95 9.46 2.56
CA ASP A 209 21.82 9.51 1.12
C ASP A 209 21.69 8.10 0.52
N VAL A 210 20.93 8.03 -0.59
CA VAL A 210 20.74 6.84 -1.43
C VAL A 210 20.96 7.23 -2.90
N PHE A 211 21.16 6.24 -3.77
CA PHE A 211 21.18 6.49 -5.21
C PHE A 211 19.78 6.25 -5.79
N LEU A 212 19.15 7.34 -6.22
CA LEU A 212 17.88 7.31 -6.97
C LEU A 212 18.18 7.16 -8.46
N THR A 213 17.46 6.29 -9.13
CA THR A 213 17.43 6.18 -10.60
C THR A 213 16.07 6.65 -11.09
N PHE A 214 16.08 7.61 -12.01
CA PHE A 214 14.91 7.98 -12.80
C PHE A 214 15.34 8.31 -14.22
N VAL A 215 15.10 7.38 -15.13
CA VAL A 215 15.47 7.50 -16.54
C VAL A 215 14.26 7.20 -17.41
N THR A 216 14.06 8.02 -18.43
CA THR A 216 12.92 7.88 -19.35
C THR A 216 13.40 7.54 -20.78
N TYR A 217 12.60 6.73 -21.46
CA TYR A 217 12.85 6.22 -22.81
C TYR A 217 11.63 6.44 -23.72
N PRO A 218 11.83 6.61 -25.04
CA PRO A 218 10.73 6.75 -25.96
C PRO A 218 9.75 5.56 -25.89
N ARG A 219 8.45 5.84 -25.89
CA ARG A 219 7.42 4.80 -25.93
C ARG A 219 7.61 3.84 -27.13
N SER A 220 8.12 4.33 -28.26
CA SER A 220 8.43 3.54 -29.45
C SER A 220 9.48 2.45 -29.22
N GLU A 221 10.39 2.63 -28.25
CA GLU A 221 11.39 1.65 -27.85
C GLU A 221 10.92 0.75 -26.69
N GLY A 222 9.68 0.92 -26.21
CA GLY A 222 9.18 0.30 -24.98
C GLY A 222 9.37 -1.21 -24.89
N LYS A 223 9.20 -1.95 -25.99
CA LYS A 223 9.42 -3.40 -26.03
C LYS A 223 10.88 -3.77 -25.76
N GLN A 224 11.80 -3.09 -26.40
CA GLN A 224 13.24 -3.31 -26.19
C GLN A 224 13.66 -2.89 -24.78
N VAL A 225 13.17 -1.75 -24.29
CA VAL A 225 13.46 -1.23 -22.96
C VAL A 225 13.00 -2.23 -21.90
N MET A 226 11.77 -2.74 -21.97
CA MET A 226 11.26 -3.71 -21.00
C MET A 226 12.01 -5.04 -21.00
N ARG A 227 12.41 -5.54 -22.18
CA ARG A 227 13.25 -6.74 -22.27
C ARG A 227 14.59 -6.54 -21.58
N ARG A 228 15.31 -5.46 -21.93
CA ARG A 228 16.62 -5.14 -21.32
C ARG A 228 16.50 -4.84 -19.83
N MET A 229 15.41 -4.21 -19.39
CA MET A 229 15.12 -3.97 -17.98
C MET A 229 14.99 -5.30 -17.22
N ASN A 230 14.28 -6.28 -17.79
CA ASN A 230 14.17 -7.61 -17.19
C ASN A 230 15.53 -8.34 -17.13
N GLU A 231 16.34 -8.26 -18.20
CA GLU A 231 17.70 -8.80 -18.22
C GLU A 231 18.58 -8.16 -17.14
N ALA A 232 18.55 -6.82 -17.04
CA ALA A 232 19.27 -6.07 -16.01
C ALA A 232 18.81 -6.43 -14.60
N TYR A 233 17.48 -6.58 -14.39
CA TYR A 233 16.93 -7.00 -13.11
C TYR A 233 17.41 -8.39 -12.67
N LEU A 234 17.44 -9.37 -13.56
CA LEU A 234 17.89 -10.74 -13.26
C LEU A 234 19.36 -10.78 -12.84
N ALA A 235 20.18 -9.85 -13.33
CA ALA A 235 21.60 -9.73 -12.99
C ALA A 235 21.86 -8.78 -11.80
N ALA A 236 20.87 -8.02 -11.37
CA ALA A 236 21.05 -6.96 -10.38
C ALA A 236 21.18 -7.49 -8.94
N PRO A 237 22.04 -6.88 -8.10
CA PRO A 237 22.10 -7.21 -6.69
C PRO A 237 20.78 -6.90 -5.98
N SER A 238 20.54 -7.53 -4.83
CA SER A 238 19.30 -7.35 -4.04
C SER A 238 19.08 -5.91 -3.56
N GLY A 239 20.13 -5.10 -3.46
CA GLY A 239 20.01 -3.66 -3.15
C GLY A 239 19.35 -2.84 -4.25
N ALA A 240 19.34 -3.31 -5.50
CA ALA A 240 18.69 -2.64 -6.62
C ALA A 240 17.20 -3.04 -6.69
N ALA A 241 16.30 -2.08 -6.54
CA ALA A 241 14.85 -2.31 -6.53
C ALA A 241 14.15 -1.51 -7.64
N PRO A 242 14.33 -1.89 -8.92
CA PRO A 242 13.74 -1.15 -10.04
C PRO A 242 12.21 -1.31 -10.09
N LEU A 243 11.57 -0.26 -10.61
CA LEU A 243 10.17 -0.17 -10.99
C LEU A 243 10.13 0.32 -12.45
N GLY A 244 9.51 -0.44 -13.34
CA GLY A 244 9.23 0.02 -14.70
C GLY A 244 7.90 0.74 -14.74
N VAL A 245 7.81 1.90 -15.38
CA VAL A 245 6.58 2.69 -15.46
C VAL A 245 6.31 3.10 -16.90
N CYS A 246 5.12 2.78 -17.41
CA CYS A 246 4.61 3.34 -18.66
C CYS A 246 3.68 4.50 -18.31
N TRP A 247 4.07 5.71 -18.66
CA TRP A 247 3.34 6.91 -18.27
C TRP A 247 3.32 7.98 -19.35
N THR A 248 2.92 9.19 -18.97
CA THR A 248 2.87 10.39 -19.84
C THR A 248 3.59 11.53 -19.13
N PHE A 249 4.48 12.25 -19.82
CA PHE A 249 5.17 13.39 -19.25
C PHE A 249 4.16 14.46 -18.78
N PRO A 250 4.16 14.82 -17.51
CA PRO A 250 3.35 15.93 -17.02
C PRO A 250 3.90 17.27 -17.52
N GLU A 251 3.07 18.30 -17.49
CA GLU A 251 3.48 19.70 -17.69
C GLU A 251 4.21 20.20 -16.42
N ALA A 252 5.48 19.85 -16.27
CA ALA A 252 6.31 20.20 -15.14
C ALA A 252 7.68 20.73 -15.60
N ASP A 253 8.20 21.76 -14.95
CA ASP A 253 9.45 22.44 -15.35
C ASP A 253 10.70 21.55 -15.24
N VAL A 254 10.62 20.43 -14.50
CA VAL A 254 11.69 19.43 -14.43
C VAL A 254 11.91 18.70 -15.74
N PHE A 255 10.92 18.70 -16.64
CA PHE A 255 11.01 18.07 -17.95
C PHE A 255 11.08 19.11 -19.09
N PRO A 256 11.83 18.83 -20.16
CA PRO A 256 11.80 19.63 -21.38
C PRO A 256 10.37 19.79 -21.93
N LYS A 257 9.97 21.01 -22.28
CA LYS A 257 8.59 21.31 -22.72
C LYS A 257 8.16 20.51 -23.94
N GLU A 258 9.11 20.20 -24.82
CA GLU A 258 8.90 19.39 -26.03
C GLU A 258 8.47 17.93 -25.72
N LEU A 259 8.68 17.44 -24.50
CA LEU A 259 8.27 16.13 -24.06
C LEU A 259 6.87 16.11 -23.42
N TRP A 260 6.33 17.24 -22.98
CA TRP A 260 5.05 17.31 -22.28
C TRP A 260 3.93 16.64 -23.09
N GLY A 261 3.14 15.81 -22.45
CA GLY A 261 2.05 15.04 -23.05
C GLY A 261 2.50 13.83 -23.88
N GLN A 262 3.80 13.62 -24.11
CA GLN A 262 4.29 12.42 -24.77
C GLN A 262 4.32 11.22 -23.83
N GLN A 263 4.02 10.03 -24.36
CA GLN A 263 4.13 8.79 -23.61
C GLN A 263 5.59 8.32 -23.56
N PHE A 264 5.97 7.75 -22.42
CA PHE A 264 7.32 7.21 -22.20
C PHE A 264 7.27 5.88 -21.44
N VAL A 265 8.40 5.19 -21.43
CA VAL A 265 8.72 4.11 -20.50
C VAL A 265 9.84 4.59 -19.59
N ALA A 266 9.68 4.48 -18.28
CA ALA A 266 10.71 4.85 -17.32
C ALA A 266 11.20 3.66 -16.50
N VAL A 267 12.41 3.81 -15.98
CA VAL A 267 12.87 3.07 -14.81
C VAL A 267 13.00 4.04 -13.66
N VAL A 268 12.32 3.70 -12.55
CA VAL A 268 12.45 4.37 -11.26
C VAL A 268 12.98 3.36 -10.26
N GLY A 269 13.89 3.73 -9.38
CA GLY A 269 14.38 2.82 -8.36
C GLY A 269 15.36 3.47 -7.39
N VAL A 270 15.45 2.88 -6.21
CA VAL A 270 16.41 3.30 -5.19
C VAL A 270 17.34 2.14 -4.90
N TYR A 271 18.63 2.41 -4.85
CA TYR A 271 19.60 1.42 -4.40
C TYR A 271 19.72 1.46 -2.87
N ILE A 272 19.55 0.31 -2.25
CA ILE A 272 19.60 0.13 -0.80
C ILE A 272 21.00 -0.31 -0.39
N GLY A 273 21.89 0.66 -0.20
CA GLY A 273 23.30 0.48 0.12
C GLY A 273 24.09 1.76 -0.06
N PRO A 274 25.45 1.69 -0.02
CA PRO A 274 26.32 2.83 -0.27
C PRO A 274 26.05 3.48 -1.65
N VAL A 275 26.10 4.81 -1.70
CA VAL A 275 25.74 5.58 -2.90
C VAL A 275 26.63 5.24 -4.09
N ASP A 276 27.92 5.08 -3.89
CA ASP A 276 28.92 4.74 -4.92
C ASP A 276 28.73 3.33 -5.51
N GLU A 277 28.24 2.38 -4.70
CA GLU A 277 27.81 1.07 -5.17
C GLU A 277 26.50 1.19 -5.96
N GLY A 278 25.59 2.08 -5.52
CA GLY A 278 24.30 2.33 -6.16
C GLY A 278 24.45 2.85 -7.56
N GLU A 279 25.35 3.79 -7.80
CA GLU A 279 25.63 4.30 -9.15
C GLU A 279 26.00 3.17 -10.12
N LYS A 280 26.88 2.27 -9.69
CA LYS A 280 27.33 1.13 -10.51
C LYS A 280 26.24 0.08 -10.71
N ALA A 281 25.51 -0.24 -9.62
CA ALA A 281 24.46 -1.25 -9.65
C ALA A 281 23.26 -0.84 -10.50
N MET A 282 22.95 0.47 -10.56
CA MET A 282 21.84 1.02 -11.30
C MET A 282 22.20 1.44 -12.73
N GLN A 283 23.50 1.46 -13.09
CA GLN A 283 23.95 1.83 -14.44
C GLN A 283 23.29 1.01 -15.55
N PRO A 284 23.14 -0.33 -15.45
CA PRO A 284 22.46 -1.11 -16.49
C PRO A 284 21.02 -0.66 -16.79
N PHE A 285 20.33 -0.10 -15.79
CA PHE A 285 18.96 0.42 -15.94
C PHE A 285 18.91 1.80 -16.59
N ARG A 286 20.03 2.50 -16.72
CA ARG A 286 20.18 3.80 -17.36
C ARG A 286 20.61 3.72 -18.83
N GLU A 287 20.85 2.50 -19.35
CA GLU A 287 21.38 2.24 -20.71
C GLU A 287 20.48 1.30 -21.52
N LEU A 288 19.16 1.32 -21.28
CA LEU A 288 18.23 0.38 -21.91
C LEU A 288 17.83 0.74 -23.33
N GLY A 289 18.00 2.01 -23.73
CA GLY A 289 17.64 2.54 -25.05
C GLY A 289 18.08 4.00 -25.22
N THR A 290 17.41 4.73 -26.09
CA THR A 290 17.62 6.17 -26.28
C THR A 290 17.09 6.94 -25.07
N VAL A 291 17.96 7.59 -24.31
CA VAL A 291 17.56 8.36 -23.12
C VAL A 291 16.89 9.67 -23.53
N LEU A 292 15.67 9.91 -23.03
CA LEU A 292 14.98 11.20 -23.16
C LEU A 292 15.36 12.14 -22.01
N THR A 293 15.28 11.66 -20.76
CA THR A 293 15.75 12.37 -19.57
C THR A 293 16.39 11.39 -18.60
N ASP A 294 17.39 11.86 -17.87
CA ASP A 294 18.02 11.12 -16.75
C ASP A 294 18.17 12.06 -15.56
N LEU A 295 17.37 11.83 -14.54
CA LEU A 295 17.39 12.57 -13.27
C LEU A 295 18.00 11.73 -12.13
N SER A 296 18.77 10.71 -12.50
CA SER A 296 19.41 9.80 -11.54
C SER A 296 20.56 10.49 -10.81
N GLY A 297 20.73 10.14 -9.53
CA GLY A 297 21.85 10.63 -8.74
C GLY A 297 21.69 10.35 -7.25
N PRO A 298 22.68 10.76 -6.45
CA PRO A 298 22.60 10.78 -5.01
C PRO A 298 21.52 11.76 -4.53
N VAL A 299 20.62 11.30 -3.65
CA VAL A 299 19.59 12.13 -3.01
C VAL A 299 19.42 11.70 -1.56
N PRO A 300 19.00 12.59 -0.65
CA PRO A 300 18.57 12.18 0.68
C PRO A 300 17.46 11.13 0.60
N TYR A 301 17.53 10.11 1.48
CA TYR A 301 16.50 9.06 1.50
C TYR A 301 15.07 9.63 1.68
N LEU A 302 14.93 10.67 2.49
CA LEU A 302 13.64 11.35 2.68
C LEU A 302 13.07 11.95 1.39
N GLU A 303 13.93 12.43 0.50
CA GLU A 303 13.49 12.95 -0.81
C GLU A 303 13.15 11.81 -1.78
N ALA A 304 13.92 10.71 -1.75
CA ALA A 304 13.58 9.51 -2.52
C ALA A 304 12.21 8.92 -2.14
N GLN A 305 11.85 8.97 -0.84
CA GLN A 305 10.55 8.50 -0.34
C GLN A 305 9.37 9.39 -0.75
N LYS A 306 9.61 10.65 -1.06
CA LYS A 306 8.60 11.61 -1.52
C LYS A 306 8.47 11.68 -3.03
N PHE A 307 9.26 10.90 -3.77
CA PHE A 307 9.37 11.02 -5.22
C PHE A 307 8.02 10.97 -5.94
N PHE A 308 7.07 10.19 -5.43
CA PHE A 308 5.73 10.03 -6.00
C PHE A 308 4.63 10.82 -5.28
N ASP A 309 4.92 11.61 -4.25
CA ASP A 309 3.89 12.26 -3.43
C ASP A 309 2.96 13.17 -4.24
N GLU A 310 3.52 13.98 -5.16
CA GLU A 310 2.77 14.90 -6.00
C GLU A 310 1.91 14.20 -7.07
N ASP A 311 2.23 12.94 -7.39
CA ASP A 311 1.52 12.16 -8.40
C ASP A 311 0.27 11.49 -7.86
N TYR A 312 0.15 11.37 -6.53
CA TYR A 312 -0.96 10.68 -5.84
C TYR A 312 -1.70 11.56 -4.81
N PRO A 313 -2.10 12.80 -5.15
CA PRO A 313 -2.73 13.71 -4.18
C PRO A 313 -4.09 13.23 -3.71
N LYS A 314 -4.42 13.50 -2.45
CA LYS A 314 -5.74 13.26 -1.87
C LYS A 314 -6.84 13.97 -2.68
N GLY A 315 -7.96 13.27 -2.88
CA GLY A 315 -9.14 13.82 -3.55
C GLY A 315 -9.18 13.61 -5.05
N ARG A 316 -8.07 13.20 -5.70
CA ARG A 316 -8.08 12.70 -7.06
C ARG A 316 -8.91 11.41 -7.14
N ARG A 317 -9.39 11.04 -8.30
CA ARG A 317 -10.18 9.83 -8.54
C ARG A 317 -9.28 8.70 -8.93
N TYR A 318 -9.44 7.54 -8.29
CA TYR A 318 -8.58 6.38 -8.44
C TYR A 318 -9.40 5.10 -8.58
N TYR A 319 -8.97 4.22 -9.46
CA TYR A 319 -9.45 2.84 -9.53
C TYR A 319 -8.32 1.95 -10.04
N TRP A 320 -7.80 1.10 -9.18
CA TRP A 320 -6.61 0.31 -9.46
C TRP A 320 -6.93 -1.17 -9.56
N ARG A 321 -6.11 -1.86 -10.31
CA ARG A 321 -6.05 -3.31 -10.41
C ARG A 321 -4.61 -3.76 -10.37
N SER A 322 -4.38 -5.02 -9.97
CA SER A 322 -3.06 -5.61 -10.01
C SER A 322 -3.12 -7.06 -10.51
N SER A 323 -1.97 -7.57 -10.93
CA SER A 323 -1.79 -8.95 -11.33
C SER A 323 -0.37 -9.39 -11.05
N TYR A 324 -0.18 -10.64 -10.63
CA TYR A 324 1.15 -11.24 -10.57
C TYR A 324 1.43 -11.97 -11.87
N LEU A 325 2.63 -11.80 -12.44
CA LEU A 325 3.08 -12.46 -13.67
C LEU A 325 4.22 -13.43 -13.41
N ASN A 326 4.27 -14.51 -14.21
CA ASN A 326 5.36 -15.49 -14.18
C ASN A 326 6.67 -14.93 -14.78
N ASP A 327 6.56 -14.06 -15.77
CA ASP A 327 7.70 -13.48 -16.48
C ASP A 327 7.30 -12.22 -17.26
N LEU A 328 8.32 -11.52 -17.82
CA LEU A 328 8.15 -10.50 -18.85
C LEU A 328 8.47 -11.10 -20.22
N SER A 329 7.62 -12.00 -20.70
CA SER A 329 7.68 -12.52 -22.07
C SER A 329 7.30 -11.45 -23.08
N ASP A 330 7.62 -11.67 -24.34
CA ASP A 330 7.24 -10.79 -25.44
C ASP A 330 5.74 -10.52 -25.49
N GLY A 331 4.94 -11.56 -25.20
CA GLY A 331 3.48 -11.45 -25.19
C GLY A 331 2.97 -10.59 -24.04
N SER A 332 3.52 -10.74 -22.83
CA SER A 332 3.14 -9.91 -21.67
C SER A 332 3.60 -8.46 -21.88
N ILE A 333 4.80 -8.24 -22.42
CA ILE A 333 5.29 -6.89 -22.76
C ILE A 333 4.37 -6.21 -23.78
N ASP A 334 4.00 -6.89 -24.87
CA ASP A 334 3.11 -6.34 -25.89
C ASP A 334 1.73 -6.00 -25.29
N ALA A 335 1.20 -6.83 -24.38
CA ALA A 335 -0.03 -6.58 -23.65
C ALA A 335 0.07 -5.34 -22.76
N LEU A 336 1.13 -5.21 -21.96
CA LEU A 336 1.36 -4.05 -21.07
C LEU A 336 1.48 -2.75 -21.87
N LEU A 337 2.21 -2.77 -22.97
CA LEU A 337 2.40 -1.61 -23.84
C LEU A 337 1.08 -1.21 -24.53
N SER A 338 0.28 -2.18 -24.99
CA SER A 338 -1.05 -1.92 -25.57
C SER A 338 -2.03 -1.34 -24.54
N LEU A 339 -1.99 -1.83 -23.31
CA LEU A 339 -2.76 -1.26 -22.20
C LEU A 339 -2.34 0.19 -21.93
N SER A 340 -1.03 0.44 -21.90
CA SER A 340 -0.50 1.79 -21.75
C SER A 340 -0.98 2.74 -22.88
N ASP A 341 -0.98 2.31 -24.14
CA ASP A 341 -1.42 3.12 -25.27
C ASP A 341 -2.93 3.45 -25.20
N SER A 342 -3.72 2.60 -24.59
CA SER A 342 -5.20 2.72 -24.51
C SER A 342 -5.72 3.38 -23.23
N ARG A 343 -4.85 3.98 -22.41
CA ARG A 343 -5.26 4.68 -21.18
C ARG A 343 -6.21 5.83 -21.48
N PRO A 344 -7.36 5.92 -20.78
CA PRO A 344 -8.29 7.04 -20.95
C PRO A 344 -7.77 8.36 -20.38
N SER A 345 -6.82 8.32 -19.44
CA SER A 345 -6.26 9.49 -18.77
C SER A 345 -4.73 9.46 -18.83
N ALA A 346 -4.12 10.61 -19.12
CA ALA A 346 -2.67 10.80 -19.07
C ALA A 346 -2.08 10.66 -17.65
N LEU A 347 -2.92 10.77 -16.62
CA LEU A 347 -2.52 10.58 -15.21
C LEU A 347 -2.41 9.12 -14.82
N SER A 348 -2.94 8.21 -15.64
CA SER A 348 -2.89 6.75 -15.40
C SER A 348 -1.55 6.17 -15.79
N SER A 349 -1.12 5.10 -15.13
CA SER A 349 0.11 4.37 -15.44
C SER A 349 -0.10 2.86 -15.53
N VAL A 350 0.89 2.18 -16.12
CA VAL A 350 1.07 0.73 -16.06
C VAL A 350 2.44 0.48 -15.45
N ASP A 351 2.46 -0.13 -14.28
CA ASP A 351 3.64 -0.26 -13.46
C ASP A 351 4.12 -1.71 -13.38
N VAL A 352 5.42 -1.91 -13.51
CA VAL A 352 6.07 -3.22 -13.47
C VAL A 352 6.96 -3.28 -12.23
N TRP A 353 6.45 -3.88 -11.18
CA TRP A 353 7.14 -4.07 -9.91
C TRP A 353 7.97 -5.35 -9.96
N PHE A 354 9.28 -5.25 -10.03
CA PHE A 354 10.16 -6.39 -9.88
C PHE A 354 10.25 -6.79 -8.41
N LEU A 355 9.86 -8.03 -8.12
CA LEU A 355 9.83 -8.63 -6.78
C LEU A 355 11.11 -9.45 -6.53
N GLY A 356 10.99 -10.63 -5.96
CA GLY A 356 12.13 -11.52 -5.69
C GLY A 356 13.01 -11.03 -4.52
N GLY A 357 14.22 -11.57 -4.43
CA GLY A 357 15.10 -11.32 -3.27
C GLY A 357 14.40 -11.77 -1.99
N ALA A 358 14.54 -10.98 -0.91
CA ALA A 358 14.01 -11.31 0.42
C ALA A 358 12.51 -11.59 0.49
N ILE A 359 11.70 -11.15 -0.48
CA ILE A 359 10.28 -11.51 -0.55
C ILE A 359 10.11 -13.03 -0.74
N GLY A 360 10.96 -13.62 -1.59
CA GLY A 360 10.93 -15.05 -1.89
C GLY A 360 11.68 -15.94 -0.88
N ASP A 361 12.42 -15.35 0.07
CA ASP A 361 13.17 -16.13 1.07
C ASP A 361 12.24 -16.74 2.14
N LEU A 362 11.04 -16.18 2.32
CA LEU A 362 10.01 -16.72 3.21
C LEU A 362 9.18 -17.81 2.51
N GLY A 363 8.88 -18.88 3.24
CA GLY A 363 7.99 -19.94 2.76
C GLY A 363 6.56 -19.43 2.54
N ALA A 364 5.84 -20.06 1.60
CA ALA A 364 4.48 -19.67 1.25
C ALA A 364 3.49 -19.68 2.45
N ALA A 365 3.76 -20.47 3.50
CA ALA A 365 2.92 -20.61 4.70
C ALA A 365 3.39 -19.72 5.88
N ASP A 366 4.57 -19.08 5.78
CA ASP A 366 5.16 -18.31 6.88
C ASP A 366 4.38 -17.03 7.17
N SER A 367 3.68 -16.50 6.17
CA SER A 367 2.73 -15.41 6.33
C SER A 367 1.51 -15.60 5.41
N PRO A 368 0.39 -14.89 5.63
CA PRO A 368 -0.76 -14.97 4.72
C PRO A 368 -0.52 -14.34 3.36
N PHE A 369 0.50 -13.48 3.21
CA PHE A 369 0.81 -12.85 1.92
C PHE A 369 1.08 -13.94 0.87
N GLY A 370 0.20 -14.03 -0.12
CA GLY A 370 0.32 -14.99 -1.22
C GLY A 370 1.32 -14.56 -2.29
N HIS A 371 1.58 -15.48 -3.23
CA HIS A 371 2.37 -15.18 -4.44
C HIS A 371 3.79 -14.65 -4.21
N ARG A 372 4.47 -15.11 -3.13
CA ARG A 372 5.87 -14.75 -2.83
C ARG A 372 6.86 -15.24 -3.90
N ASP A 373 6.50 -16.27 -4.63
CA ASP A 373 7.25 -16.84 -5.75
C ASP A 373 7.06 -16.08 -7.06
N ALA A 374 6.09 -15.18 -7.15
CA ALA A 374 5.90 -14.37 -8.33
C ALA A 374 7.06 -13.38 -8.51
N PRO A 375 7.76 -13.38 -9.66
CA PRO A 375 8.88 -12.46 -9.88
C PRO A 375 8.43 -11.02 -10.14
N ILE A 376 7.18 -10.82 -10.55
CA ILE A 376 6.67 -9.54 -11.02
C ILE A 376 5.24 -9.32 -10.54
N ALA A 377 4.98 -8.12 -10.03
CA ALA A 377 3.63 -7.59 -9.84
C ALA A 377 3.39 -6.43 -10.79
N ILE A 378 2.20 -6.39 -11.38
CA ILE A 378 1.76 -5.31 -12.24
C ILE A 378 0.76 -4.43 -11.49
N GLY A 379 1.00 -3.12 -11.50
CA GLY A 379 0.03 -2.10 -11.12
C GLY A 379 -0.66 -1.55 -12.36
N ILE A 380 -1.98 -1.54 -12.37
CA ILE A 380 -2.82 -0.86 -13.36
C ILE A 380 -3.48 0.30 -12.62
N GLU A 381 -2.86 1.44 -12.69
CA GLU A 381 -3.22 2.59 -11.88
C GLU A 381 -4.04 3.58 -12.71
N SER A 382 -5.35 3.43 -12.64
CA SER A 382 -6.28 4.35 -13.31
C SER A 382 -6.51 5.56 -12.42
N ASN A 383 -6.03 6.72 -12.87
CA ASN A 383 -6.05 8.00 -12.16
C ASN A 383 -6.65 9.07 -13.06
N TRP A 384 -7.63 9.85 -12.57
CA TRP A 384 -8.28 10.90 -13.36
C TRP A 384 -8.89 11.99 -12.46
N LEU A 385 -9.37 13.08 -13.07
CA LEU A 385 -9.91 14.23 -12.33
C LEU A 385 -11.43 14.31 -12.37
N ASP A 386 -12.04 14.18 -13.55
CA ASP A 386 -13.45 14.47 -13.78
C ASP A 386 -14.33 13.24 -13.54
N ALA A 387 -15.37 13.39 -12.72
CA ALA A 387 -16.34 12.33 -12.44
C ALA A 387 -17.07 11.81 -13.70
N SER A 388 -17.20 12.62 -14.75
CA SER A 388 -17.79 12.18 -16.03
C SER A 388 -16.94 11.10 -16.72
N ALA A 389 -15.65 11.00 -16.40
CA ALA A 389 -14.73 10.01 -16.95
C ALA A 389 -14.68 8.69 -16.13
N ASP A 390 -15.44 8.55 -15.04
CA ASP A 390 -15.40 7.38 -14.16
C ASP A 390 -15.59 6.07 -14.92
N ALA A 391 -16.65 5.98 -15.74
CA ALA A 391 -16.99 4.74 -16.44
C ALA A 391 -15.87 4.27 -17.37
N ALA A 392 -15.23 5.19 -18.10
CA ALA A 392 -14.16 4.86 -19.04
C ALA A 392 -12.90 4.39 -18.30
N ASN A 393 -12.51 5.07 -17.22
CA ASN A 393 -11.33 4.75 -16.43
C ASN A 393 -11.48 3.43 -15.67
N ILE A 394 -12.64 3.19 -15.06
CA ILE A 394 -12.93 1.91 -14.39
C ILE A 394 -12.98 0.76 -15.40
N ALA A 395 -13.61 0.95 -16.57
CA ALA A 395 -13.67 -0.07 -17.61
C ALA A 395 -12.28 -0.43 -18.15
N TRP A 396 -11.39 0.55 -18.32
CA TRP A 396 -10.01 0.32 -18.75
C TRP A 396 -9.25 -0.56 -17.75
N ALA A 397 -9.28 -0.23 -16.46
CA ALA A 397 -8.58 -1.00 -15.44
C ALA A 397 -9.13 -2.44 -15.30
N ARG A 398 -10.45 -2.63 -15.42
CA ARG A 398 -11.08 -3.97 -15.44
C ARG A 398 -10.65 -4.78 -16.65
N ARG A 399 -10.68 -4.17 -17.83
CA ARG A 399 -10.20 -4.82 -19.07
C ARG A 399 -8.73 -5.21 -18.96
N ALA A 400 -7.90 -4.43 -18.28
CA ALA A 400 -6.49 -4.76 -18.10
C ALA A 400 -6.29 -6.11 -17.39
N THR A 401 -7.11 -6.43 -16.38
CA THR A 401 -7.08 -7.74 -15.71
C THR A 401 -7.39 -8.90 -16.69
N GLU A 402 -8.37 -8.70 -17.59
CA GLU A 402 -8.72 -9.69 -18.60
C GLU A 402 -7.57 -9.90 -19.61
N VAL A 403 -6.95 -8.80 -20.08
CA VAL A 403 -5.82 -8.82 -21.02
C VAL A 403 -4.60 -9.51 -20.43
N LEU A 404 -4.34 -9.32 -19.13
CA LEU A 404 -3.20 -9.90 -18.43
C LEU A 404 -3.43 -11.34 -17.96
N GLN A 405 -4.67 -11.80 -17.95
CA GLN A 405 -5.03 -13.15 -17.45
C GLN A 405 -4.21 -14.30 -18.05
N PRO A 406 -3.88 -14.34 -19.37
CA PRO A 406 -3.07 -15.42 -19.94
C PRO A 406 -1.63 -15.49 -19.39
N PHE A 407 -1.11 -14.42 -18.80
CA PHE A 407 0.24 -14.29 -18.26
C PHE A 407 0.27 -14.34 -16.74
N SER A 408 -0.92 -14.30 -16.08
CA SER A 408 -1.05 -14.17 -14.63
C SER A 408 -0.82 -15.51 -13.92
N THR A 409 -0.18 -15.44 -12.75
CA THR A 409 -0.10 -16.56 -11.79
C THR A 409 -1.40 -16.77 -11.00
N GLY A 410 -2.38 -15.86 -11.17
CA GLY A 410 -3.57 -15.72 -10.33
C GLY A 410 -3.33 -14.77 -9.15
N GLY A 411 -4.42 -14.30 -8.55
CA GLY A 411 -4.38 -13.37 -7.43
C GLY A 411 -3.91 -11.96 -7.80
N SER A 412 -3.92 -11.10 -6.80
CA SER A 412 -3.61 -9.69 -6.92
C SER A 412 -2.96 -9.15 -5.65
N TYR A 413 -2.28 -8.02 -5.75
CA TYR A 413 -1.72 -7.32 -4.61
C TYR A 413 -2.80 -6.50 -3.90
N MET A 414 -3.13 -6.88 -2.67
CA MET A 414 -4.30 -6.38 -1.94
C MET A 414 -4.30 -4.86 -1.71
N ASN A 415 -3.14 -4.21 -1.61
CA ASN A 415 -3.08 -2.75 -1.49
C ASN A 415 -3.43 -2.02 -2.79
N PHE A 416 -3.40 -2.70 -3.94
CA PHE A 416 -3.73 -2.13 -5.27
C PHE A 416 -5.09 -2.63 -5.79
N GLU A 417 -5.88 -3.27 -4.96
CA GLU A 417 -7.12 -3.88 -5.42
C GLU A 417 -8.37 -3.25 -4.81
N ASP A 418 -9.39 -3.12 -5.65
CA ASP A 418 -10.78 -3.01 -5.25
C ASP A 418 -11.43 -4.39 -5.41
N PRO A 419 -11.50 -5.22 -4.37
CA PRO A 419 -12.06 -6.56 -4.48
C PRO A 419 -13.56 -6.47 -4.77
N ASP A 420 -13.93 -6.77 -6.01
CA ASP A 420 -15.33 -6.81 -6.41
C ASP A 420 -16.07 -8.02 -5.81
N ASP A 421 -15.33 -9.11 -5.51
CA ASP A 421 -15.92 -10.35 -5.01
C ASP A 421 -15.01 -11.17 -4.07
N ALA A 422 -15.64 -12.10 -3.34
CA ALA A 422 -14.96 -13.03 -2.43
C ALA A 422 -13.98 -13.99 -3.12
N LYS A 423 -14.20 -14.31 -4.42
CA LYS A 423 -13.35 -15.21 -5.16
C LYS A 423 -11.99 -14.56 -5.48
N ALA A 424 -12.00 -13.29 -5.87
CA ALA A 424 -10.77 -12.52 -6.08
C ALA A 424 -9.96 -12.39 -4.78
N THR A 425 -10.64 -12.13 -3.65
CA THR A 425 -10.03 -12.11 -2.33
C THR A 425 -9.36 -13.45 -1.99
N ALA A 426 -10.05 -14.57 -2.17
CA ALA A 426 -9.49 -15.90 -1.91
C ALA A 426 -8.27 -16.20 -2.80
N ALA A 427 -8.33 -15.83 -4.09
CA ALA A 427 -7.22 -16.01 -5.01
C ALA A 427 -5.95 -15.25 -4.58
N SER A 428 -6.10 -14.05 -3.99
CA SER A 428 -4.97 -13.24 -3.54
C SER A 428 -4.22 -13.84 -2.35
N TYR A 429 -4.89 -14.67 -1.53
CA TYR A 429 -4.26 -15.40 -0.42
C TYR A 429 -3.86 -16.84 -0.79
N GLY A 430 -4.38 -17.37 -1.90
CA GLY A 430 -4.08 -18.72 -2.36
C GLY A 430 -4.30 -19.79 -1.26
N ALA A 431 -3.31 -20.63 -1.04
CA ALA A 431 -3.38 -21.72 -0.03
C ALA A 431 -3.55 -21.24 1.42
N ASN A 432 -3.28 -19.97 1.71
CA ASN A 432 -3.37 -19.40 3.06
C ASN A 432 -4.80 -18.95 3.44
N PHE A 433 -5.73 -18.87 2.47
CA PHE A 433 -7.06 -18.31 2.66
C PHE A 433 -7.84 -19.02 3.78
N ASP A 434 -7.91 -20.34 3.77
CA ASP A 434 -8.68 -21.11 4.77
C ASP A 434 -8.14 -20.92 6.20
N ARG A 435 -6.82 -20.89 6.37
CA ARG A 435 -6.19 -20.59 7.66
C ARG A 435 -6.51 -19.17 8.11
N LEU A 436 -6.50 -18.21 7.21
CA LEU A 436 -6.82 -16.82 7.50
C LEU A 436 -8.28 -16.67 7.96
N VAL A 437 -9.21 -17.36 7.32
CA VAL A 437 -10.63 -17.43 7.72
C VAL A 437 -10.78 -18.04 9.11
N GLN A 438 -10.03 -19.08 9.44
CA GLN A 438 -10.04 -19.70 10.79
C GLN A 438 -9.57 -18.71 11.86
N VAL A 439 -8.47 -17.98 11.61
CA VAL A 439 -7.97 -16.95 12.52
C VAL A 439 -9.00 -15.81 12.68
N LYS A 440 -9.58 -15.35 11.59
CA LYS A 440 -10.64 -14.32 11.63
C LYS A 440 -11.80 -14.78 12.53
N ARG A 441 -12.31 -15.99 12.33
CA ARG A 441 -13.42 -16.53 13.13
C ARG A 441 -13.08 -16.70 14.62
N LYS A 442 -11.81 -16.96 14.94
CA LYS A 442 -11.33 -17.05 16.32
C LYS A 442 -11.35 -15.69 17.03
N TYR A 443 -10.86 -14.62 16.38
CA TYR A 443 -10.65 -13.31 16.98
C TYR A 443 -11.81 -12.33 16.75
N ASP A 444 -12.62 -12.58 15.73
CA ASP A 444 -13.83 -11.81 15.44
C ASP A 444 -15.00 -12.73 14.98
N PRO A 445 -15.55 -13.54 15.88
CA PRO A 445 -16.62 -14.49 15.55
C PRO A 445 -17.93 -13.82 15.10
N SER A 446 -18.12 -12.56 15.43
CA SER A 446 -19.31 -11.77 15.05
C SER A 446 -19.15 -11.02 13.74
N ASN A 447 -17.99 -11.11 13.09
CA ASN A 447 -17.63 -10.32 11.93
C ASN A 447 -17.90 -8.82 12.14
N LEU A 448 -17.41 -8.29 13.27
CA LEU A 448 -17.53 -6.88 13.65
C LEU A 448 -16.74 -5.98 12.68
N PHE A 449 -15.49 -6.37 12.38
CA PHE A 449 -14.61 -5.68 11.45
C PHE A 449 -14.87 -6.19 10.02
N ARG A 450 -15.46 -5.34 9.18
CA ARG A 450 -15.90 -5.68 7.81
C ARG A 450 -15.62 -4.55 6.83
N SER A 451 -14.36 -4.18 6.79
CA SER A 451 -13.90 -3.18 5.83
C SER A 451 -13.81 -3.73 4.40
N ARG A 452 -13.79 -5.05 4.26
CA ARG A 452 -13.63 -5.76 3.00
C ARG A 452 -14.67 -6.88 2.83
N LYS A 453 -15.10 -7.11 1.58
CA LYS A 453 -15.93 -8.26 1.20
C LYS A 453 -15.09 -9.54 1.10
N GLY A 454 -15.64 -10.68 1.50
CA GLY A 454 -15.18 -11.99 1.09
C GLY A 454 -14.12 -12.67 1.95
N LEU A 455 -13.78 -12.16 3.12
CA LEU A 455 -12.99 -12.95 4.07
C LEU A 455 -13.91 -13.86 4.91
N VAL A 456 -15.00 -13.30 5.45
CA VAL A 456 -16.11 -14.02 6.09
C VAL A 456 -17.38 -13.24 5.75
N ASP A 457 -18.42 -13.93 5.24
CA ASP A 457 -19.74 -13.34 4.94
C ASP A 457 -20.57 -13.15 6.20
#